data_6932e7c6c1b252d07e766c9d6c3110e6
#
_entry.id   6932e7c6c1b252d07e766c9d6c3110e6
#
_cell.length_a   1.000
_cell.length_b   1.000
_cell.length_c   1.000
_cell.angle_alpha   90.00
_cell.angle_beta   90.00
_cell.angle_gamma   90.00
#
_symmetry.space_group_name_H-M   'P 1'
#
loop_
_entity.id
_entity.type
_entity.pdbx_description
1 polymer ?
#
loop_
_entity_poly.entity_id
_entity_poly.type
_entity_poly.pdbx_seq_one_letter_code
_entity_poly.pdbx_strand_id
1 'polypeptide(L)'
;ELKAYGSIAVAYSGGVDSTYLADVAHEALGRNAMMVIADSPSIPREELQEAIQMATDRGWNLRIIQTEEHLQDDYLENKGDRCFHCKNELFTKMETILSEFGDIVLAHGAIEDDKGDVRPGTQAAANHCVVAPLQNAGLYKKEIRILSERRGLPTAGKASFACLGSRFPTGTRIELEAMTQVEKAEAILRARGYKQYRIRHHDELCRIEIDPAEFDKLMDERIEIVDAVKKTGYRFVTLDLSGYTMGSSA
;
A
#
# COMPACT_ATOMS: atom_id res chain seq x y z
N GLU A 1 9.72 -5.10 -23.65
CA GLU A 1 9.19 -3.76 -23.37
C GLU A 1 10.14 -2.97 -22.47
N LEU A 2 10.46 -3.44 -21.24
CA LEU A 2 11.28 -2.68 -20.27
C LEU A 2 12.60 -2.16 -20.84
N LYS A 3 13.32 -2.97 -21.64
CA LYS A 3 14.57 -2.55 -22.27
C LYS A 3 14.43 -1.38 -23.25
N ALA A 4 13.24 -1.19 -23.81
CA ALA A 4 12.98 -0.08 -24.74
C ALA A 4 12.89 1.28 -24.04
N TYR A 5 12.64 1.31 -22.73
CA TYR A 5 12.61 2.56 -21.96
C TYR A 5 13.99 3.13 -21.66
N GLY A 6 15.05 2.30 -21.72
CA GLY A 6 16.42 2.72 -21.39
C GLY A 6 16.63 2.97 -19.90
N SER A 7 15.84 3.86 -19.30
CA SER A 7 15.82 4.16 -17.85
C SER A 7 14.39 4.23 -17.35
N ILE A 8 14.14 3.67 -16.14
CA ILE A 8 12.80 3.59 -15.55
C ILE A 8 12.83 3.89 -14.05
N ALA A 9 11.84 4.61 -13.58
CA ALA A 9 11.58 4.81 -12.15
C ALA A 9 10.25 4.15 -11.77
N VAL A 10 10.31 3.13 -10.97
CA VAL A 10 9.16 2.33 -10.54
C VAL A 10 8.61 2.89 -9.23
N ALA A 11 7.35 3.31 -9.20
CA ALA A 11 6.63 3.61 -7.97
C ALA A 11 6.45 2.29 -7.18
N TYR A 12 7.36 2.05 -6.25
CA TYR A 12 7.50 0.82 -5.49
C TYR A 12 6.79 0.95 -4.14
N SER A 13 5.87 0.06 -3.85
CA SER A 13 5.07 0.09 -2.60
C SER A 13 5.31 -1.12 -1.68
N GLY A 14 6.18 -2.07 -2.06
CA GLY A 14 6.33 -3.34 -1.34
C GLY A 14 5.15 -4.32 -1.49
N GLY A 15 4.15 -3.98 -2.28
CA GLY A 15 3.07 -4.89 -2.67
C GLY A 15 3.51 -5.84 -3.78
N VAL A 16 2.78 -6.96 -3.99
CA VAL A 16 3.18 -8.03 -4.91
C VAL A 16 3.45 -7.54 -6.34
N ASP A 17 2.62 -6.64 -6.86
CA ASP A 17 2.72 -6.17 -8.25
C ASP A 17 3.93 -5.25 -8.45
N SER A 18 4.05 -4.22 -7.59
CA SER A 18 5.17 -3.29 -7.65
C SER A 18 6.52 -3.96 -7.37
N THR A 19 6.53 -4.98 -6.50
CA THR A 19 7.72 -5.78 -6.21
C THR A 19 8.12 -6.63 -7.42
N TYR A 20 7.16 -7.27 -8.07
CA TYR A 20 7.44 -8.02 -9.29
C TYR A 20 7.95 -7.10 -10.41
N LEU A 21 7.30 -5.94 -10.61
CA LEU A 21 7.78 -4.95 -11.59
C LEU A 21 9.20 -4.48 -11.27
N ALA A 22 9.49 -4.18 -10.01
CA ALA A 22 10.81 -3.77 -9.56
C ALA A 22 11.88 -4.82 -9.88
N ASP A 23 11.60 -6.09 -9.58
CA ASP A 23 12.52 -7.19 -9.80
C ASP A 23 12.83 -7.41 -11.28
N VAL A 24 11.81 -7.42 -12.14
CA VAL A 24 12.00 -7.59 -13.58
C VAL A 24 12.61 -6.35 -14.25
N ALA A 25 12.34 -5.15 -13.73
CA ALA A 25 12.97 -3.92 -14.21
C ALA A 25 14.46 -3.89 -13.85
N HIS A 26 14.81 -4.29 -12.63
CA HIS A 26 16.21 -4.41 -12.23
C HIS A 26 16.96 -5.45 -13.04
N GLU A 27 16.37 -6.61 -13.32
CA GLU A 27 16.98 -7.63 -14.18
C GLU A 27 17.21 -7.10 -15.61
N ALA A 28 16.25 -6.35 -16.14
CA ALA A 28 16.31 -5.87 -17.53
C ALA A 28 17.27 -4.70 -17.74
N LEU A 29 17.40 -3.78 -16.76
CA LEU A 29 18.04 -2.48 -16.89
C LEU A 29 19.15 -2.22 -15.85
N GLY A 30 19.30 -3.10 -14.86
CA GLY A 30 20.31 -2.94 -13.82
C GLY A 30 20.14 -1.62 -13.05
N ARG A 31 21.21 -0.81 -13.00
CA ARG A 31 21.21 0.48 -12.31
C ARG A 31 20.32 1.55 -12.92
N ASN A 32 19.89 1.37 -14.18
CA ASN A 32 18.95 2.25 -14.86
C ASN A 32 17.49 1.99 -14.43
N ALA A 33 17.23 0.98 -13.63
CA ALA A 33 15.96 0.79 -12.94
C ALA A 33 16.06 1.34 -11.52
N MET A 34 15.38 2.46 -11.25
CA MET A 34 15.27 3.07 -9.92
C MET A 34 13.94 2.68 -9.30
N MET A 35 13.96 2.22 -8.05
CA MET A 35 12.76 1.97 -7.25
C MET A 35 12.54 3.19 -6.36
N VAL A 36 11.36 3.79 -6.43
CA VAL A 36 11.02 4.96 -5.62
C VAL A 36 9.91 4.57 -4.66
N ILE A 37 10.18 4.65 -3.37
CA ILE A 37 9.21 4.39 -2.32
C ILE A 37 8.89 5.66 -1.55
N ALA A 38 7.60 5.93 -1.34
CA ALA A 38 7.17 7.01 -0.48
C ALA A 38 7.35 6.63 1.00
N ASP A 39 7.81 7.57 1.79
CA ASP A 39 7.73 7.55 3.24
C ASP A 39 6.71 8.60 3.68
N SER A 40 5.57 8.13 4.15
CA SER A 40 4.43 8.94 4.58
C SER A 40 3.78 8.32 5.82
N PRO A 41 3.18 9.13 6.71
CA PRO A 41 2.37 8.63 7.82
C PRO A 41 1.20 7.73 7.39
N SER A 42 0.79 7.79 6.12
CA SER A 42 -0.27 6.93 5.57
C SER A 42 0.18 5.48 5.33
N ILE A 43 1.49 5.21 5.38
CA ILE A 43 2.08 3.88 5.15
C ILE A 43 2.50 3.29 6.50
N PRO A 44 1.99 2.11 6.91
CA PRO A 44 2.45 1.44 8.11
C PRO A 44 3.96 1.27 8.12
N ARG A 45 4.59 1.61 9.25
CA ARG A 45 6.05 1.62 9.38
C ARG A 45 6.70 0.28 9.09
N GLU A 46 6.08 -0.81 9.53
CA GLU A 46 6.59 -2.15 9.26
C GLU A 46 6.57 -2.50 7.76
N GLU A 47 5.48 -2.13 7.06
CA GLU A 47 5.37 -2.36 5.62
C GLU A 47 6.45 -1.60 4.85
N LEU A 48 6.72 -0.36 5.25
CA LEU A 48 7.81 0.44 4.68
C LEU A 48 9.17 -0.21 4.94
N GLN A 49 9.42 -0.65 6.17
CA GLN A 49 10.68 -1.30 6.53
C GLN A 49 10.89 -2.62 5.79
N GLU A 50 9.85 -3.46 5.67
CA GLU A 50 9.91 -4.71 4.89
C GLU A 50 10.25 -4.42 3.42
N ALA A 51 9.63 -3.38 2.84
CA ALA A 51 9.88 -3.00 1.46
C ALA A 51 11.31 -2.48 1.25
N ILE A 52 11.83 -1.67 2.17
CA ILE A 52 13.21 -1.16 2.14
C ILE A 52 14.20 -2.32 2.29
N GLN A 53 13.95 -3.23 3.24
CA GLN A 53 14.80 -4.39 3.46
C GLN A 53 14.87 -5.27 2.21
N MET A 54 13.72 -5.54 1.59
CA MET A 54 13.67 -6.32 0.35
C MET A 54 14.49 -5.67 -0.77
N ALA A 55 14.34 -4.36 -0.97
CA ALA A 55 15.11 -3.65 -1.99
C ALA A 55 16.62 -3.73 -1.70
N THR A 56 17.01 -3.67 -0.43
CA THR A 56 18.40 -3.82 0.01
C THR A 56 18.92 -5.22 -0.28
N ASP A 57 18.19 -6.26 0.13
CA ASP A 57 18.58 -7.66 -0.05
C ASP A 57 18.70 -8.04 -1.54
N ARG A 58 17.91 -7.41 -2.39
CA ARG A 58 17.93 -7.59 -3.85
C ARG A 58 18.95 -6.69 -4.56
N GLY A 59 19.61 -5.78 -3.87
CA GLY A 59 20.57 -4.85 -4.45
C GLY A 59 19.94 -3.85 -5.43
N TRP A 60 18.66 -3.52 -5.24
CA TRP A 60 17.97 -2.57 -6.09
C TRP A 60 18.42 -1.14 -5.83
N ASN A 61 18.40 -0.31 -6.87
CA ASN A 61 18.64 1.13 -6.75
C ASN A 61 17.39 1.79 -6.14
N LEU A 62 17.35 1.86 -4.80
CA LEU A 62 16.21 2.38 -4.04
C LEU A 62 16.39 3.87 -3.71
N ARG A 63 15.34 4.65 -3.95
CA ARG A 63 15.20 6.03 -3.47
C ARG A 63 13.98 6.14 -2.57
N ILE A 64 14.18 6.62 -1.36
CA ILE A 64 13.09 6.93 -0.42
C ILE A 64 12.77 8.42 -0.55
N ILE A 65 11.50 8.76 -0.72
CA ILE A 65 11.02 10.14 -0.83
C ILE A 65 9.96 10.44 0.22
N GLN A 66 10.02 11.62 0.81
CA GLN A 66 8.98 12.11 1.72
C GLN A 66 7.82 12.67 0.92
N THR A 67 6.60 12.22 1.22
CA THR A 67 5.37 12.75 0.62
C THR A 67 4.51 13.44 1.68
N GLU A 68 3.81 14.50 1.26
CA GLU A 68 3.13 15.44 2.15
C GLU A 68 1.61 15.48 1.93
N GLU A 69 1.04 14.43 1.33
CA GLU A 69 -0.41 14.32 1.13
C GLU A 69 -1.20 14.47 2.43
N HIS A 70 -0.61 14.03 3.54
CA HIS A 70 -1.18 14.12 4.88
C HIS A 70 -1.27 15.55 5.45
N LEU A 71 -0.74 16.55 4.76
CA LEU A 71 -0.88 17.97 5.06
C LEU A 71 -1.89 18.66 4.14
N GLN A 72 -2.42 17.97 3.13
CA GLN A 72 -3.34 18.52 2.14
C GLN A 72 -4.78 18.26 2.56
N ASP A 73 -5.59 19.33 2.65
CA ASP A 73 -7.00 19.23 3.03
C ASP A 73 -7.78 18.29 2.10
N ASP A 74 -7.53 18.34 0.79
CA ASP A 74 -8.19 17.47 -0.19
C ASP A 74 -7.99 15.98 0.11
N TYR A 75 -6.81 15.59 0.59
CA TYR A 75 -6.54 14.23 1.05
C TYR A 75 -7.25 13.93 2.39
N LEU A 76 -7.15 14.88 3.34
CA LEU A 76 -7.67 14.71 4.71
C LEU A 76 -9.19 14.65 4.76
N GLU A 77 -9.89 15.34 3.89
CA GLU A 77 -11.36 15.33 3.79
C GLU A 77 -11.94 13.98 3.36
N ASN A 78 -11.13 13.11 2.75
CA ASN A 78 -11.47 11.73 2.42
C ASN A 78 -12.80 11.56 1.66
N LYS A 79 -13.04 12.40 0.66
CA LYS A 79 -14.28 12.46 -0.11
C LYS A 79 -14.45 11.35 -1.17
N GLY A 80 -13.64 10.30 -1.12
CA GLY A 80 -13.64 9.19 -2.07
C GLY A 80 -12.55 9.28 -3.14
N ASP A 81 -11.86 10.41 -3.25
CA ASP A 81 -10.78 10.70 -4.20
C ASP A 81 -9.38 10.70 -3.54
N ARG A 82 -9.29 10.37 -2.27
CA ARG A 82 -8.04 10.30 -1.49
C ARG A 82 -6.89 9.65 -2.25
N CYS A 83 -7.17 8.53 -2.96
CA CYS A 83 -6.14 7.82 -3.72
C CYS A 83 -5.61 8.62 -4.91
N PHE A 84 -6.40 9.54 -5.45
CA PHE A 84 -5.93 10.50 -6.46
C PHE A 84 -4.91 11.45 -5.85
N HIS A 85 -5.26 12.11 -4.76
CA HIS A 85 -4.37 13.10 -4.10
C HIS A 85 -3.06 12.46 -3.64
N CYS A 86 -3.11 11.27 -3.01
CA CYS A 86 -1.93 10.54 -2.60
C CYS A 86 -1.01 10.17 -3.78
N LYS A 87 -1.56 9.63 -4.87
CA LYS A 87 -0.75 9.28 -6.04
C LYS A 87 -0.26 10.50 -6.82
N ASN A 88 -1.07 11.54 -6.91
CA ASN A 88 -0.68 12.81 -7.54
C ASN A 88 0.52 13.43 -6.82
N GLU A 89 0.50 13.48 -5.49
CA GLU A 89 1.64 13.92 -4.68
C GLU A 89 2.88 13.07 -4.93
N LEU A 90 2.74 11.74 -4.90
CA LEU A 90 3.85 10.82 -5.18
C LEU A 90 4.47 11.09 -6.54
N PHE A 91 3.68 11.16 -7.61
CA PHE A 91 4.21 11.35 -8.96
C PHE A 91 4.81 12.74 -9.16
N THR A 92 4.22 13.78 -8.58
CA THR A 92 4.80 15.14 -8.57
C THR A 92 6.18 15.16 -7.92
N LYS A 93 6.32 14.54 -6.75
CA LYS A 93 7.63 14.42 -6.06
C LYS A 93 8.61 13.58 -6.86
N MET A 94 8.16 12.49 -7.51
CA MET A 94 9.00 11.69 -8.38
C MET A 94 9.51 12.51 -9.56
N GLU A 95 8.66 13.21 -10.28
CA GLU A 95 9.05 14.07 -11.42
C GLU A 95 10.08 15.13 -10.99
N THR A 96 9.86 15.77 -9.85
CA THR A 96 10.79 16.79 -9.33
C THR A 96 12.19 16.22 -9.09
N ILE A 97 12.28 15.06 -8.43
CA ILE A 97 13.56 14.43 -8.11
C ILE A 97 14.23 13.86 -9.36
N LEU A 98 13.43 13.27 -10.25
CA LEU A 98 13.96 12.61 -11.44
C LEU A 98 14.39 13.57 -12.54
N SER A 99 13.94 14.81 -12.51
CA SER A 99 14.42 15.86 -13.43
C SER A 99 15.94 16.05 -13.38
N GLU A 100 16.57 15.67 -12.27
CA GLU A 100 18.03 15.71 -12.11
C GLU A 100 18.77 14.55 -12.78
N PHE A 101 18.06 13.49 -13.19
CA PHE A 101 18.64 12.25 -13.73
C PHE A 101 18.44 12.06 -15.24
N GLY A 102 17.90 13.06 -15.93
CA GLY A 102 17.64 13.00 -17.37
C GLY A 102 16.32 12.31 -17.73
N ASP A 103 16.26 11.74 -18.94
CA ASP A 103 15.03 11.11 -19.45
C ASP A 103 14.77 9.75 -18.78
N ILE A 104 13.98 9.76 -17.70
CA ILE A 104 13.54 8.56 -16.98
C ILE A 104 12.04 8.40 -17.12
N VAL A 105 11.61 7.22 -17.54
CA VAL A 105 10.17 6.88 -17.66
C VAL A 105 9.61 6.50 -16.29
N LEU A 106 8.53 7.15 -15.87
CA LEU A 106 7.80 6.77 -14.65
C LEU A 106 6.93 5.55 -14.90
N ALA A 107 6.97 4.59 -13.98
CA ALA A 107 6.17 3.37 -14.06
C ALA A 107 5.51 3.01 -12.74
N HIS A 108 4.36 2.34 -12.81
CA HIS A 108 3.69 1.78 -11.65
C HIS A 108 3.22 0.35 -11.89
N GLY A 109 2.91 -0.36 -10.79
CA GLY A 109 2.54 -1.77 -10.84
C GLY A 109 1.07 -2.02 -11.13
N ALA A 110 0.42 -1.24 -12.02
CA ALA A 110 -0.93 -1.57 -12.48
C ALA A 110 -0.92 -2.85 -13.33
N ILE A 111 -2.00 -3.63 -13.22
CA ILE A 111 -2.14 -4.96 -13.82
C ILE A 111 -3.40 -5.04 -14.68
N GLU A 112 -3.58 -6.14 -15.38
CA GLU A 112 -4.74 -6.33 -16.27
C GLU A 112 -6.07 -6.28 -15.51
N ASP A 113 -6.11 -6.78 -14.27
CA ASP A 113 -7.29 -6.73 -13.40
C ASP A 113 -7.73 -5.29 -13.05
N ASP A 114 -6.85 -4.31 -13.18
CA ASP A 114 -7.18 -2.90 -12.91
C ASP A 114 -7.85 -2.19 -14.11
N LYS A 115 -7.92 -2.84 -15.29
CA LYS A 115 -8.63 -2.32 -16.46
C LYS A 115 -10.14 -2.28 -16.22
N GLY A 116 -10.73 -1.16 -16.56
CA GLY A 116 -12.18 -0.95 -16.39
C GLY A 116 -12.60 -0.48 -15.02
N ASP A 117 -11.68 -0.48 -14.05
CA ASP A 117 -11.92 0.11 -12.73
C ASP A 117 -11.48 1.59 -12.74
N VAL A 118 -12.45 2.49 -12.80
CA VAL A 118 -12.21 3.95 -12.78
C VAL A 118 -11.86 4.36 -11.35
N ARG A 119 -10.65 3.99 -10.92
CA ARG A 119 -10.14 4.39 -9.61
C ARG A 119 -9.51 5.79 -9.68
N PRO A 120 -9.75 6.64 -8.69
CA PRO A 120 -9.13 7.97 -8.65
C PRO A 120 -7.61 7.94 -8.84
N GLY A 121 -6.93 6.93 -8.30
CA GLY A 121 -5.49 6.77 -8.47
C GLY A 121 -5.00 6.43 -9.89
N THR A 122 -5.85 5.89 -10.76
CA THR A 122 -5.52 5.65 -12.17
C THR A 122 -5.49 6.98 -12.94
N GLN A 123 -6.40 7.91 -12.60
CA GLN A 123 -6.39 9.25 -13.16
C GLN A 123 -5.11 10.02 -12.85
N ALA A 124 -4.60 9.91 -11.62
CA ALA A 124 -3.32 10.53 -11.25
C ALA A 124 -2.17 9.98 -12.11
N ALA A 125 -2.09 8.65 -12.31
CA ALA A 125 -1.08 8.05 -13.17
C ALA A 125 -1.15 8.55 -14.63
N ALA A 126 -2.37 8.69 -15.17
CA ALA A 126 -2.58 9.22 -16.51
C ALA A 126 -2.14 10.68 -16.64
N ASN A 127 -2.44 11.53 -15.64
CA ASN A 127 -2.04 12.95 -15.62
C ASN A 127 -0.52 13.13 -15.67
N HIS A 128 0.25 12.21 -15.08
CA HIS A 128 1.71 12.22 -15.03
C HIS A 128 2.38 11.32 -16.10
N CYS A 129 1.62 10.85 -17.10
CA CYS A 129 2.13 9.97 -18.16
C CYS A 129 2.86 8.73 -17.63
N VAL A 130 2.44 8.20 -16.48
CA VAL A 130 3.05 7.02 -15.84
C VAL A 130 2.68 5.76 -16.60
N VAL A 131 3.67 4.99 -17.03
CA VAL A 131 3.44 3.75 -17.78
C VAL A 131 3.10 2.57 -16.86
N ALA A 132 2.39 1.59 -17.40
CA ALA A 132 1.97 0.38 -16.69
C ALA A 132 2.48 -0.90 -17.38
N PRO A 133 3.78 -1.24 -17.25
CA PRO A 133 4.39 -2.33 -18.03
C PRO A 133 3.75 -3.69 -17.80
N LEU A 134 3.26 -4.00 -16.59
CA LEU A 134 2.59 -5.27 -16.30
C LEU A 134 1.24 -5.36 -17.00
N GLN A 135 0.49 -4.25 -17.01
CA GLN A 135 -0.80 -4.16 -17.69
C GLN A 135 -0.62 -4.21 -19.21
N ASN A 136 0.40 -3.54 -19.74
CA ASN A 136 0.75 -3.58 -21.16
C ASN A 136 1.14 -5.00 -21.63
N ALA A 137 1.76 -5.77 -20.72
CA ALA A 137 2.09 -7.18 -20.96
C ALA A 137 0.88 -8.13 -20.78
N GLY A 138 -0.31 -7.63 -20.43
CA GLY A 138 -1.51 -8.41 -20.20
C GLY A 138 -1.45 -9.31 -18.97
N LEU A 139 -0.67 -8.95 -17.95
CA LEU A 139 -0.48 -9.78 -16.75
C LEU A 139 -1.59 -9.56 -15.72
N TYR A 140 -2.20 -10.68 -15.30
CA TYR A 140 -3.19 -10.74 -14.24
C TYR A 140 -2.54 -11.02 -12.87
N LYS A 141 -3.24 -10.67 -11.80
CA LYS A 141 -2.78 -10.89 -10.41
C LYS A 141 -2.33 -12.33 -10.14
N LYS A 142 -3.08 -13.29 -10.66
CA LYS A 142 -2.79 -14.73 -10.50
C LYS A 142 -1.43 -15.10 -11.12
N GLU A 143 -1.16 -14.56 -12.31
CA GLU A 143 0.10 -14.82 -13.01
C GLU A 143 1.28 -14.16 -12.30
N ILE A 144 1.10 -12.92 -11.85
CA ILE A 144 2.14 -12.19 -11.10
C ILE A 144 2.52 -12.94 -9.82
N ARG A 145 1.54 -13.52 -9.09
CA ARG A 145 1.84 -14.33 -7.90
C ARG A 145 2.68 -15.55 -8.24
N ILE A 146 2.33 -16.31 -9.30
CA ILE A 146 3.08 -17.47 -9.76
C ILE A 146 4.50 -17.07 -10.20
N LEU A 147 4.61 -15.98 -10.94
CA LEU A 147 5.90 -15.47 -11.42
C LEU A 147 6.77 -14.96 -10.27
N SER A 148 6.16 -14.29 -9.30
CA SER A 148 6.83 -13.83 -8.06
C SER A 148 7.38 -15.01 -7.24
N GLU A 149 6.59 -16.09 -7.11
CA GLU A 149 7.02 -17.32 -6.42
C GLU A 149 8.22 -17.96 -7.11
N ARG A 150 8.16 -18.10 -8.44
CA ARG A 150 9.28 -18.62 -9.25
C ARG A 150 10.57 -17.83 -9.11
N ARG A 151 10.45 -16.52 -8.85
CA ARG A 151 11.58 -15.61 -8.62
C ARG A 151 12.02 -15.55 -7.15
N GLY A 152 11.36 -16.30 -6.27
CA GLY A 152 11.65 -16.32 -4.84
C GLY A 152 11.36 -14.96 -4.17
N LEU A 153 10.34 -14.22 -4.65
CA LEU A 153 9.89 -12.98 -4.04
C LEU A 153 8.98 -13.30 -2.84
N PRO A 154 9.33 -12.88 -1.62
CA PRO A 154 8.51 -13.17 -0.43
C PRO A 154 7.12 -12.55 -0.48
N THR A 155 6.91 -11.56 -1.36
CA THR A 155 5.60 -10.94 -1.58
C THR A 155 4.61 -11.78 -2.38
N ALA A 156 5.01 -12.94 -2.96
CA ALA A 156 4.14 -13.79 -3.77
C ALA A 156 2.84 -14.18 -3.06
N GLY A 157 2.93 -14.52 -1.76
CA GLY A 157 1.79 -14.84 -0.90
C GLY A 157 1.25 -13.66 -0.10
N LYS A 158 1.82 -12.45 -0.24
CA LYS A 158 1.43 -11.30 0.59
C LYS A 158 -0.02 -10.90 0.33
N ALA A 159 -0.77 -10.65 1.41
CA ALA A 159 -2.12 -10.11 1.33
C ALA A 159 -2.12 -8.72 0.69
N SER A 160 -3.25 -8.32 0.11
CA SER A 160 -3.38 -6.98 -0.46
C SER A 160 -3.17 -5.93 0.63
N PHE A 161 -2.17 -5.08 0.40
CA PHE A 161 -1.86 -3.97 1.29
C PHE A 161 -2.68 -2.74 0.89
N ALA A 162 -3.20 -2.04 1.89
CA ALA A 162 -3.83 -0.75 1.72
C ALA A 162 -3.29 0.24 2.75
N CYS A 163 -3.19 1.53 2.39
CA CYS A 163 -2.69 2.59 3.27
C CYS A 163 -3.57 2.76 4.51
N LEU A 164 -3.03 3.32 5.60
CA LEU A 164 -3.78 3.59 6.84
C LEU A 164 -5.00 4.48 6.61
N GLY A 165 -4.94 5.43 5.68
CA GLY A 165 -6.09 6.25 5.30
C GLY A 165 -7.31 5.44 4.85
N SER A 166 -7.14 4.21 4.34
CA SER A 166 -8.26 3.35 3.96
C SER A 166 -9.03 2.76 5.16
N ARG A 167 -8.57 2.99 6.38
CA ARG A 167 -9.23 2.55 7.62
C ARG A 167 -10.32 3.53 8.08
N PHE A 168 -10.39 4.68 7.44
CA PHE A 168 -11.37 5.71 7.70
C PHE A 168 -12.54 5.59 6.73
N PRO A 169 -13.80 5.58 7.20
CA PRO A 169 -14.96 5.61 6.32
C PRO A 169 -14.92 6.83 5.39
N THR A 170 -15.39 6.67 4.16
CA THR A 170 -15.48 7.78 3.21
C THR A 170 -16.29 8.93 3.82
N GLY A 171 -15.79 10.16 3.71
CA GLY A 171 -16.38 11.35 4.31
C GLY A 171 -15.98 11.60 5.77
N THR A 172 -15.28 10.66 6.41
CA THR A 172 -14.66 10.92 7.72
C THR A 172 -13.30 11.56 7.51
N ARG A 173 -13.06 12.72 8.14
CA ARG A 173 -11.76 13.40 8.06
C ARG A 173 -10.66 12.53 8.65
N ILE A 174 -9.53 12.46 7.96
CA ILE A 174 -8.36 11.69 8.40
C ILE A 174 -7.50 12.58 9.29
N GLU A 175 -7.20 12.11 10.48
CA GLU A 175 -6.31 12.79 11.42
C GLU A 175 -5.04 11.95 11.65
N LEU A 176 -3.88 12.60 11.77
CA LEU A 176 -2.59 11.92 11.95
C LEU A 176 -2.54 11.08 13.23
N GLU A 177 -3.09 11.63 14.31
CA GLU A 177 -3.19 10.95 15.60
C GLU A 177 -4.03 9.67 15.46
N ALA A 178 -5.15 9.75 14.73
CA ALA A 178 -6.03 8.62 14.51
C ALA A 178 -5.37 7.58 13.59
N MET A 179 -4.58 7.97 12.57
CA MET A 179 -3.77 7.03 11.78
C MET A 179 -2.77 6.28 12.65
N THR A 180 -2.07 6.98 13.55
CA THR A 180 -1.13 6.38 14.49
C THR A 180 -1.85 5.42 15.46
N GLN A 181 -3.05 5.77 15.90
CA GLN A 181 -3.88 4.93 16.76
C GLN A 181 -4.30 3.64 16.04
N VAL A 182 -4.72 3.74 14.79
CA VAL A 182 -5.05 2.59 13.92
C VAL A 182 -3.84 1.69 13.75
N GLU A 183 -2.68 2.24 13.41
CA GLU A 183 -1.44 1.48 13.22
C GLU A 183 -1.07 0.68 14.47
N LYS A 184 -1.11 1.31 15.63
CA LYS A 184 -0.85 0.64 16.93
C LYS A 184 -1.84 -0.48 17.18
N ALA A 185 -3.13 -0.29 16.85
CA ALA A 185 -4.14 -1.32 17.02
C ALA A 185 -3.96 -2.49 16.04
N GLU A 186 -3.58 -2.22 14.78
CA GLU A 186 -3.23 -3.27 13.80
C GLU A 186 -1.97 -4.05 14.22
N ALA A 187 -0.97 -3.39 14.79
CA ALA A 187 0.25 -4.04 15.29
C ALA A 187 -0.06 -5.06 16.41
N ILE A 188 -1.10 -4.82 17.24
CA ILE A 188 -1.56 -5.76 18.26
C ILE A 188 -2.05 -7.07 17.65
N LEU A 189 -2.84 -7.00 16.58
CA LEU A 189 -3.34 -8.18 15.87
C LEU A 189 -2.22 -8.91 15.15
N ARG A 190 -1.32 -8.16 14.49
CA ARG A 190 -0.16 -8.73 13.81
C ARG A 190 0.73 -9.50 14.77
N ALA A 191 1.07 -8.93 15.92
CA ALA A 191 1.91 -9.58 16.94
C ALA A 191 1.32 -10.88 17.47
N ARG A 192 -0.02 -11.05 17.38
CA ARG A 192 -0.73 -12.29 17.72
C ARG A 192 -0.87 -13.27 16.57
N GLY A 193 -0.30 -12.93 15.38
CA GLY A 193 -0.27 -13.81 14.22
C GLY A 193 -1.55 -13.84 13.39
N TYR A 194 -2.44 -12.84 13.53
CA TYR A 194 -3.56 -12.69 12.60
C TYR A 194 -3.01 -12.31 11.22
N LYS A 195 -3.48 -13.00 10.18
CA LYS A 195 -2.94 -12.83 8.82
C LYS A 195 -3.74 -11.83 8.01
N GLN A 196 -5.05 -11.86 8.13
CA GLN A 196 -5.95 -10.98 7.41
C GLN A 196 -6.78 -10.19 8.42
N TYR A 197 -6.47 -8.92 8.57
CA TYR A 197 -7.12 -8.04 9.53
C TYR A 197 -7.18 -6.61 9.01
N ARG A 198 -8.14 -5.84 9.52
CA ARG A 198 -8.23 -4.39 9.40
C ARG A 198 -8.84 -3.81 10.65
N ILE A 199 -8.33 -2.66 11.06
CA ILE A 199 -8.97 -1.82 12.06
C ILE A 199 -9.70 -0.70 11.32
N ARG A 200 -11.02 -0.60 11.48
CA ARG A 200 -11.78 0.54 10.97
C ARG A 200 -11.97 1.54 12.09
N HIS A 201 -11.57 2.77 11.80
CA HIS A 201 -11.66 3.88 12.74
C HIS A 201 -13.03 4.55 12.66
N HIS A 202 -13.73 4.60 13.78
CA HIS A 202 -14.99 5.32 13.95
C HIS A 202 -14.89 6.14 15.25
N ASP A 203 -14.08 7.20 15.24
CA ASP A 203 -13.80 8.08 16.38
C ASP A 203 -13.37 7.28 17.64
N GLU A 204 -14.22 7.17 18.63
CA GLU A 204 -13.95 6.41 19.86
C GLU A 204 -14.08 4.87 19.69
N LEU A 205 -14.59 4.39 18.54
CA LEU A 205 -14.87 2.97 18.32
C LEU A 205 -13.88 2.36 17.34
N CYS A 206 -13.25 1.28 17.79
CA CYS A 206 -12.44 0.39 16.98
C CYS A 206 -13.32 -0.75 16.46
N ARG A 207 -13.53 -0.84 15.14
CA ARG A 207 -14.15 -2.00 14.50
C ARG A 207 -13.07 -2.90 13.92
N ILE A 208 -12.96 -4.11 14.47
CA ILE A 208 -12.01 -5.12 14.02
C ILE A 208 -12.66 -5.96 12.92
N GLU A 209 -12.00 -6.06 11.79
CA GLU A 209 -12.32 -6.99 10.71
C GLU A 209 -11.18 -8.01 10.60
N ILE A 210 -11.49 -9.31 10.69
CA ILE A 210 -10.53 -10.42 10.52
C ILE A 210 -11.16 -11.50 9.63
N ASP A 211 -10.33 -12.45 9.20
CA ASP A 211 -10.84 -13.64 8.52
C ASP A 211 -11.83 -14.36 9.45
N PRO A 212 -13.06 -14.70 9.01
CA PRO A 212 -14.03 -15.46 9.81
C PRO A 212 -13.48 -16.76 10.38
N ALA A 213 -12.53 -17.41 9.71
CA ALA A 213 -11.86 -18.61 10.22
C ALA A 213 -11.05 -18.36 11.52
N GLU A 214 -10.73 -17.08 11.83
CA GLU A 214 -9.97 -16.69 13.02
C GLU A 214 -10.88 -16.14 14.15
N PHE A 215 -12.21 -16.18 14.01
CA PHE A 215 -13.15 -15.64 15.01
C PHE A 215 -13.03 -16.36 16.36
N ASP A 216 -12.96 -17.68 16.37
CA ASP A 216 -12.84 -18.46 17.63
C ASP A 216 -11.56 -18.06 18.37
N LYS A 217 -10.43 -17.94 17.66
CA LYS A 217 -9.17 -17.46 18.21
C LYS A 217 -9.30 -16.06 18.82
N LEU A 218 -9.97 -15.13 18.12
CA LEU A 218 -10.18 -13.79 18.64
C LEU A 218 -11.06 -13.80 19.90
N MET A 219 -12.10 -14.63 19.93
CA MET A 219 -12.98 -14.77 21.09
C MET A 219 -12.24 -15.32 22.30
N ASP A 220 -11.31 -16.24 22.11
CA ASP A 220 -10.45 -16.76 23.18
C ASP A 220 -9.50 -15.70 23.73
N GLU A 221 -8.92 -14.88 22.83
CA GLU A 221 -7.97 -13.80 23.18
C GLU A 221 -8.65 -12.44 23.46
N ARG A 222 -9.99 -12.36 23.49
CA ARG A 222 -10.73 -11.10 23.46
C ARG A 222 -10.38 -10.12 24.57
N ILE A 223 -10.12 -10.62 25.77
CA ILE A 223 -9.85 -9.76 26.95
C ILE A 223 -8.54 -9.01 26.72
N GLU A 224 -7.48 -9.75 26.38
CA GLU A 224 -6.15 -9.16 26.14
C GLU A 224 -6.15 -8.22 24.93
N ILE A 225 -6.89 -8.58 23.86
CA ILE A 225 -7.00 -7.73 22.65
C ILE A 225 -7.74 -6.43 23.01
N VAL A 226 -8.88 -6.51 23.69
CA VAL A 226 -9.66 -5.33 24.08
C VAL A 226 -8.84 -4.42 24.98
N ASP A 227 -8.15 -4.96 25.99
CA ASP A 227 -7.32 -4.18 26.91
C ASP A 227 -6.13 -3.52 26.18
N ALA A 228 -5.51 -4.22 25.24
CA ALA A 228 -4.41 -3.67 24.45
C ALA A 228 -4.89 -2.58 23.48
N VAL A 229 -6.00 -2.82 22.77
CA VAL A 229 -6.57 -1.84 21.82
C VAL A 229 -7.06 -0.59 22.54
N LYS A 230 -7.68 -0.71 23.71
CA LYS A 230 -8.09 0.46 24.52
C LYS A 230 -6.90 1.32 24.93
N LYS A 231 -5.73 0.74 25.19
CA LYS A 231 -4.50 1.50 25.50
C LYS A 231 -3.99 2.33 24.32
N THR A 232 -4.46 2.05 23.10
CA THR A 232 -4.14 2.91 21.93
C THR A 232 -5.01 4.16 21.85
N GLY A 233 -6.07 4.27 22.70
CA GLY A 233 -6.96 5.44 22.79
C GLY A 233 -8.42 5.16 22.44
N TYR A 234 -8.77 3.97 21.95
CA TYR A 234 -10.17 3.61 21.69
C TYR A 234 -10.94 3.37 23.00
N ARG A 235 -12.18 3.85 23.03
CA ARG A 235 -13.11 3.60 24.14
C ARG A 235 -13.88 2.30 23.97
N PHE A 236 -14.27 2.01 22.73
CA PHE A 236 -15.05 0.83 22.36
C PHE A 236 -14.27 -0.03 21.36
N VAL A 237 -14.39 -1.34 21.51
CA VAL A 237 -13.81 -2.34 20.61
C VAL A 237 -14.89 -3.30 20.19
N THR A 238 -15.08 -3.47 18.88
CA THR A 238 -16.11 -4.33 18.30
C THR A 238 -15.51 -5.24 17.26
N LEU A 239 -16.11 -6.39 17.03
CA LEU A 239 -15.83 -7.29 15.93
C LEU A 239 -16.91 -7.11 14.86
N ASP A 240 -16.50 -6.95 13.61
CA ASP A 240 -17.43 -7.04 12.48
C ASP A 240 -17.77 -8.51 12.22
N LEU A 241 -19.02 -8.87 12.40
CA LEU A 241 -19.49 -10.25 12.22
C LEU A 241 -19.47 -10.71 10.76
N SER A 242 -19.37 -9.80 9.82
CA SER A 242 -19.19 -10.13 8.39
C SER A 242 -17.74 -10.54 8.09
N GLY A 243 -16.82 -10.24 9.00
CA GLY A 243 -15.39 -10.45 8.81
C GLY A 243 -14.78 -9.46 7.81
N TYR A 244 -13.54 -9.74 7.41
CA TYR A 244 -12.85 -8.92 6.43
C TYR A 244 -13.44 -9.14 5.04
N THR A 245 -13.83 -8.04 4.39
CA THR A 245 -14.20 -8.01 2.97
C THR A 245 -13.43 -6.90 2.25
N MET A 246 -12.99 -7.19 1.02
CA MET A 246 -12.29 -6.18 0.21
C MET A 246 -13.29 -5.05 -0.14
N GLY A 247 -12.89 -3.79 0.11
CA GLY A 247 -13.74 -2.63 -0.20
C GLY A 247 -14.75 -2.26 0.89
N SER A 248 -14.72 -2.88 2.07
CA SER A 248 -15.66 -2.61 3.20
C SER A 248 -15.54 -1.21 3.84
N SER A 249 -14.65 -0.34 3.33
CA SER A 249 -14.50 1.05 3.79
C SER A 249 -15.36 2.07 3.02
N ALA A 250 -16.18 1.61 2.09
CA ALA A 250 -17.07 2.48 1.32
C ALA A 250 -18.31 2.89 2.12
#